data_6ee67c0a0d6b89eac96bfd8dae1821dd
#
_entry.id   6ee67c0a0d6b89eac96bfd8dae1821dd
#
_cell.length_a   1.000
_cell.length_b   1.000
_cell.length_c   1.000
_cell.angle_alpha   90.00
_cell.angle_beta   90.00
_cell.angle_gamma   90.00
#
_symmetry.space_group_name_H-M   'P 1'
#
loop_
_entity.id
_entity.type
_entity.pdbx_description
1 polymer ?
#
loop_
_entity_poly.entity_id
_entity_poly.type
_entity_poly.pdbx_seq_one_letter_code
_entity_poly.pdbx_strand_id
1 'polypeptide(L)'
;MKPFNKWTKAFMALTLATGLAACGNQASSDAGQMQAPADKGTEPTELTIALDWYPNAVHSFLYAAEEQGYFKDENLKVTMQMPSDSNDPLKMAAAGKVDLAISYQPQLIQARAEGVPVVSVGALVRHPLNVIMTRQDSGIDTPQKLAGKNIGYPSLPLDESIVRQVVKYNGGDDSGLTFTDIGFDIVPALTAKKVDAVVGGYINHEQLILEKHGIPVNVFKPFEFGVPDYYELVLATSDETLGKKQKAVEGFLRAIGKGQDYVKNNKEKALDLLLAKQAADFPLEKDIETKSLDILIPLMDAGEKPFAYQTAESWQTLIDWMKKEKLITADIKAEEIMRDLVK
;
A
#
# COMPACT_ATOMS: atom_id res chain seq x y z
N MET A 1 56.46 18.93 10.76
CA MET A 1 57.59 19.23 9.85
C MET A 1 57.01 19.27 8.43
N LYS A 2 57.31 20.39 7.76
CA LYS A 2 56.98 20.83 6.38
C LYS A 2 57.62 19.93 5.31
N PRO A 3 57.44 20.17 3.95
CA PRO A 3 56.67 21.21 3.22
C PRO A 3 55.87 20.68 1.99
N PHE A 4 54.89 21.36 1.55
CA PHE A 4 54.71 22.26 0.38
C PHE A 4 55.54 21.94 -0.90
N ASN A 5 54.88 21.78 -2.01
CA ASN A 5 55.37 22.31 -3.27
C ASN A 5 54.23 22.71 -4.24
N LYS A 6 54.27 23.98 -4.65
CA LYS A 6 53.54 24.63 -5.75
C LYS A 6 54.40 24.55 -7.00
N TRP A 7 53.76 24.61 -8.17
CA TRP A 7 54.26 25.20 -9.45
C TRP A 7 53.23 24.91 -10.53
N THR A 8 52.87 25.63 -11.50
CA THR A 8 52.98 27.05 -11.92
C THR A 8 52.20 27.12 -13.25
N LYS A 9 51.61 28.26 -13.54
CA LYS A 9 50.84 28.64 -14.72
C LYS A 9 51.69 28.62 -16.01
N ALA A 10 51.04 28.33 -17.16
CA ALA A 10 51.54 28.88 -18.44
C ALA A 10 50.31 29.28 -19.30
N PHE A 11 50.25 30.56 -19.58
CA PHE A 11 49.47 31.24 -20.61
C PHE A 11 50.11 30.99 -21.97
N MET A 12 49.31 30.82 -23.05
CA MET A 12 49.74 31.28 -24.37
C MET A 12 48.51 31.64 -25.21
N ALA A 13 48.56 32.87 -25.72
CA ALA A 13 47.56 33.55 -26.49
C ALA A 13 47.91 33.52 -27.99
N LEU A 14 46.88 33.81 -28.78
CA LEU A 14 46.91 34.55 -30.05
C LEU A 14 47.24 33.77 -31.34
N THR A 15 46.31 33.70 -32.29
CA THR A 15 46.37 34.54 -33.53
C THR A 15 45.08 34.51 -34.33
N LEU A 16 44.63 35.70 -34.71
CA LEU A 16 43.61 36.00 -35.74
C LEU A 16 44.15 35.65 -37.13
N ALA A 17 43.28 35.17 -38.03
CA ALA A 17 43.42 35.37 -39.47
C ALA A 17 42.04 35.57 -40.09
N THR A 18 41.82 36.78 -40.59
CA THR A 18 40.74 37.26 -41.44
C THR A 18 40.95 36.80 -42.89
N GLY A 19 39.88 36.37 -43.58
CA GLY A 19 39.87 36.13 -45.02
C GLY A 19 38.43 36.36 -45.54
N LEU A 20 38.22 37.52 -46.15
CA LEU A 20 37.08 37.87 -47.04
C LEU A 20 37.39 37.43 -48.47
N ALA A 21 36.40 36.81 -49.15
CA ALA A 21 36.06 36.92 -50.56
C ALA A 21 34.80 36.14 -50.89
N ALA A 22 33.71 36.74 -51.17
CA ALA A 22 33.12 37.22 -52.39
C ALA A 22 32.27 36.21 -53.18
N CYS A 23 30.97 36.51 -53.19
CA CYS A 23 29.96 36.37 -54.27
C CYS A 23 29.86 35.08 -55.08
N GLY A 24 28.67 34.46 -55.02
CA GLY A 24 28.15 33.53 -56.05
C GLY A 24 26.68 33.23 -55.74
N ASN A 25 25.84 33.90 -56.56
CA ASN A 25 24.36 33.78 -56.47
C ASN A 25 23.91 32.52 -57.18
N GLN A 26 23.21 31.61 -56.52
CA GLN A 26 22.30 30.65 -57.17
C GLN A 26 21.20 30.25 -56.23
N ALA A 27 19.96 30.60 -56.55
CA ALA A 27 18.75 30.20 -55.90
C ALA A 27 18.49 28.71 -56.12
N SER A 28 18.43 27.95 -55.08
CA SER A 28 17.77 26.64 -55.03
C SER A 28 16.88 26.63 -53.80
N SER A 29 15.59 26.49 -54.07
CA SER A 29 14.53 26.27 -53.11
C SER A 29 14.74 24.93 -52.41
N ASP A 30 15.27 24.98 -51.21
CA ASP A 30 15.25 23.82 -50.30
C ASP A 30 14.36 24.17 -49.10
N ALA A 31 13.21 23.51 -49.07
CA ALA A 31 12.28 23.60 -47.96
C ALA A 31 12.95 22.99 -46.73
N GLY A 32 13.61 23.83 -45.95
CA GLY A 32 14.13 23.45 -44.65
C GLY A 32 12.97 22.98 -43.75
N GLN A 33 12.86 21.67 -43.56
CA GLN A 33 12.12 21.12 -42.44
C GLN A 33 12.70 21.73 -41.15
N MET A 34 11.97 22.67 -40.61
CA MET A 34 12.17 23.04 -39.20
C MET A 34 11.89 21.78 -38.37
N GLN A 35 12.95 21.08 -38.00
CA GLN A 35 12.92 20.10 -36.93
C GLN A 35 12.50 20.87 -35.68
N ALA A 36 11.27 20.61 -35.19
CA ALA A 36 10.84 21.10 -33.93
C ALA A 36 11.89 20.71 -32.87
N PRO A 37 12.22 21.59 -31.92
CA PRO A 37 13.12 21.23 -30.84
C PRO A 37 12.59 19.93 -30.20
N ALA A 38 13.43 18.90 -30.09
CA ALA A 38 13.11 17.73 -29.30
C ALA A 38 12.73 18.23 -27.93
N ASP A 39 11.49 17.97 -27.54
CA ASP A 39 10.98 18.22 -26.19
C ASP A 39 11.99 17.58 -25.23
N LYS A 40 12.72 18.40 -24.47
CA LYS A 40 13.55 17.92 -23.37
C LYS A 40 12.55 17.42 -22.36
N GLY A 41 12.26 16.11 -22.41
CA GLY A 41 11.37 15.44 -21.48
C GLY A 41 11.68 15.90 -20.07
N THR A 42 10.67 16.40 -19.37
CA THR A 42 10.80 16.78 -17.97
C THR A 42 11.31 15.55 -17.21
N GLU A 43 12.29 15.74 -16.33
CA GLU A 43 12.79 14.68 -15.43
C GLU A 43 11.59 13.99 -14.74
N PRO A 44 11.58 12.65 -14.67
CA PRO A 44 10.49 11.92 -14.03
C PRO A 44 10.29 12.36 -12.56
N THR A 45 9.04 12.53 -12.17
CA THR A 45 8.75 12.82 -10.77
C THR A 45 8.97 11.57 -9.92
N GLU A 46 9.83 11.68 -8.93
CA GLU A 46 10.08 10.59 -7.99
C GLU A 46 8.95 10.48 -6.97
N LEU A 47 8.43 9.26 -6.77
CA LEU A 47 7.49 8.89 -5.73
C LEU A 47 8.01 7.66 -4.98
N THR A 48 7.89 7.70 -3.66
CA THR A 48 8.17 6.55 -2.80
C THR A 48 6.88 6.08 -2.16
N ILE A 49 6.60 4.77 -2.24
CA ILE A 49 5.46 4.12 -1.58
C ILE A 49 5.96 3.08 -0.58
N ALA A 50 5.44 3.14 0.65
CA ALA A 50 5.58 2.07 1.62
C ALA A 50 4.41 1.08 1.48
N LEU A 51 4.73 -0.21 1.39
CA LEU A 51 3.75 -1.29 1.43
C LEU A 51 3.25 -1.47 2.87
N ASP A 52 2.11 -2.14 3.06
CA ASP A 52 1.56 -2.49 4.38
C ASP A 52 2.22 -3.74 4.98
N TRP A 53 2.72 -4.62 4.12
CA TRP A 53 3.25 -5.94 4.43
C TRP A 53 4.44 -6.27 3.53
N TYR A 54 5.05 -7.47 3.69
CA TYR A 54 5.98 -7.95 2.68
C TYR A 54 5.24 -8.20 1.35
N PRO A 55 5.95 -8.09 0.19
CA PRO A 55 5.35 -8.30 -1.11
C PRO A 55 4.60 -9.63 -1.18
N ASN A 56 3.32 -9.60 -1.58
CA ASN A 56 2.48 -10.77 -1.82
C ASN A 56 1.43 -10.45 -2.89
N ALA A 57 0.49 -11.37 -3.16
CA ALA A 57 -0.49 -11.24 -4.25
C ALA A 57 -1.25 -9.92 -4.26
N VAL A 58 -1.55 -9.31 -3.10
CA VAL A 58 -2.29 -8.05 -3.04
C VAL A 58 -1.55 -6.90 -3.71
N HIS A 59 -0.22 -6.97 -3.79
CA HIS A 59 0.64 -5.94 -4.40
C HIS A 59 0.89 -6.15 -5.90
N SER A 60 0.34 -7.20 -6.52
CA SER A 60 0.61 -7.56 -7.91
C SER A 60 0.35 -6.42 -8.90
N PHE A 61 -0.64 -5.55 -8.62
CA PHE A 61 -0.95 -4.39 -9.46
C PHE A 61 0.19 -3.36 -9.53
N LEU A 62 0.97 -3.22 -8.46
CA LEU A 62 2.14 -2.32 -8.40
C LEU A 62 3.28 -2.84 -9.28
N TYR A 63 3.61 -4.11 -9.15
CA TYR A 63 4.67 -4.75 -9.94
C TYR A 63 4.27 -4.86 -11.41
N ALA A 64 2.99 -5.09 -11.71
CA ALA A 64 2.47 -5.03 -13.07
C ALA A 64 2.59 -3.61 -13.65
N ALA A 65 2.26 -2.56 -12.87
CA ALA A 65 2.39 -1.18 -13.33
C ALA A 65 3.86 -0.79 -13.59
N GLU A 66 4.79 -1.25 -12.76
CA GLU A 66 6.23 -1.04 -12.94
C GLU A 66 6.72 -1.72 -14.22
N GLU A 67 6.50 -3.03 -14.36
CA GLU A 67 7.06 -3.84 -15.43
C GLU A 67 6.44 -3.53 -16.80
N GLN A 68 5.14 -3.19 -16.83
CA GLN A 68 4.47 -2.77 -18.07
C GLN A 68 4.78 -1.31 -18.45
N GLY A 69 5.55 -0.58 -17.63
CA GLY A 69 5.97 0.79 -17.90
C GLY A 69 4.88 1.84 -17.63
N TYR A 70 3.77 1.50 -16.97
CA TYR A 70 2.66 2.43 -16.74
C TYR A 70 3.04 3.62 -15.86
N PHE A 71 3.97 3.44 -14.91
CA PHE A 71 4.53 4.57 -14.17
C PHE A 71 5.34 5.50 -15.07
N LYS A 72 6.11 4.95 -16.00
CA LYS A 72 6.90 5.73 -16.96
C LYS A 72 6.01 6.52 -17.93
N ASP A 73 4.88 5.94 -18.34
CA ASP A 73 3.89 6.62 -19.19
C ASP A 73 3.31 7.88 -18.52
N GLU A 74 3.25 7.89 -17.19
CA GLU A 74 2.82 9.03 -16.35
C GLU A 74 4.00 9.93 -15.92
N ASN A 75 5.19 9.75 -16.50
CA ASN A 75 6.43 10.44 -16.16
C ASN A 75 6.77 10.32 -14.66
N LEU A 76 6.61 9.12 -14.11
CA LEU A 76 6.89 8.78 -12.72
C LEU A 76 8.05 7.78 -12.61
N LYS A 77 8.87 7.97 -11.57
CA LYS A 77 9.83 6.98 -11.07
C LYS A 77 9.38 6.57 -9.67
N VAL A 78 8.83 5.37 -9.56
CA VAL A 78 8.26 4.85 -8.30
C VAL A 78 9.26 3.92 -7.61
N THR A 79 9.46 4.12 -6.30
CA THR A 79 10.23 3.24 -5.44
C THR A 79 9.29 2.61 -4.42
N MET A 80 9.21 1.27 -4.41
CA MET A 80 8.41 0.51 -3.45
C MET A 80 9.28 0.07 -2.29
N GLN A 81 8.81 0.25 -1.04
CA GLN A 81 9.52 -0.12 0.17
C GLN A 81 8.66 -1.06 1.01
N MET A 82 9.23 -2.19 1.39
CA MET A 82 8.66 -3.07 2.40
C MET A 82 8.81 -2.41 3.78
N PRO A 83 7.77 -2.40 4.64
CA PRO A 83 7.88 -1.84 5.99
C PRO A 83 8.66 -2.76 6.93
N SER A 84 9.21 -2.19 8.00
CA SER A 84 9.80 -2.95 9.11
C SER A 84 8.73 -3.48 10.07
N ASP A 85 7.58 -2.81 10.11
CA ASP A 85 6.43 -3.08 10.97
C ASP A 85 5.16 -2.59 10.27
N SER A 86 4.05 -3.31 10.42
CA SER A 86 2.78 -2.98 9.73
C SER A 86 2.16 -1.64 10.14
N ASN A 87 2.57 -1.08 11.27
CA ASN A 87 2.13 0.23 11.75
C ASN A 87 3.01 1.41 11.22
N ASP A 88 4.15 1.11 10.55
CA ASP A 88 5.09 2.14 10.10
C ASP A 88 4.64 2.90 8.84
N PRO A 89 4.01 2.29 7.82
CA PRO A 89 3.75 2.95 6.54
C PRO A 89 3.01 4.28 6.67
N LEU A 90 1.91 4.30 7.44
CA LEU A 90 1.13 5.52 7.65
C LEU A 90 1.92 6.61 8.39
N LYS A 91 2.73 6.22 9.40
CA LYS A 91 3.61 7.14 10.13
C LYS A 91 4.70 7.72 9.22
N MET A 92 5.23 6.91 8.30
CA MET A 92 6.24 7.36 7.34
C MET A 92 5.63 8.38 6.36
N ALA A 93 4.42 8.14 5.87
CA ALA A 93 3.70 9.10 5.02
C ALA A 93 3.38 10.40 5.77
N ALA A 94 2.89 10.31 7.01
CA ALA A 94 2.64 11.46 7.86
C ALA A 94 3.90 12.32 8.10
N ALA A 95 5.05 11.68 8.24
CA ALA A 95 6.34 12.33 8.46
C ALA A 95 7.04 12.77 7.16
N GLY A 96 6.43 12.56 5.98
CA GLY A 96 7.03 12.89 4.68
C GLY A 96 8.26 12.05 4.31
N LYS A 97 8.46 10.90 4.97
CA LYS A 97 9.56 9.97 4.65
C LYS A 97 9.26 9.13 3.42
N VAL A 98 7.99 8.93 3.12
CA VAL A 98 7.47 8.37 1.88
C VAL A 98 6.35 9.27 1.36
N ASP A 99 6.09 9.24 0.07
CA ASP A 99 5.02 10.04 -0.54
C ASP A 99 3.66 9.38 -0.37
N LEU A 100 3.63 8.07 -0.46
CA LEU A 100 2.43 7.24 -0.41
C LEU A 100 2.65 6.08 0.56
N ALA A 101 1.57 5.59 1.15
CA ALA A 101 1.58 4.40 1.97
C ALA A 101 0.33 3.55 1.71
N ILE A 102 0.47 2.24 1.67
CA ILE A 102 -0.66 1.34 1.84
C ILE A 102 -0.94 1.27 3.34
N SER A 103 -2.19 1.45 3.72
CA SER A 103 -2.64 1.47 5.10
C SER A 103 -4.07 0.94 5.19
N TYR A 104 -4.64 0.94 6.37
CA TYR A 104 -5.96 0.40 6.69
C TYR A 104 -6.94 1.54 6.95
N GLN A 105 -8.19 1.40 6.47
CA GLN A 105 -9.20 2.45 6.65
C GLN A 105 -9.40 2.80 8.13
N PRO A 106 -9.54 1.84 9.07
CA PRO A 106 -9.70 2.17 10.48
C PRO A 106 -8.48 2.88 11.10
N GLN A 107 -7.26 2.47 10.71
CA GLN A 107 -6.02 3.09 11.19
C GLN A 107 -5.91 4.55 10.73
N LEU A 108 -6.28 4.84 9.47
CA LEU A 108 -6.25 6.19 8.93
C LEU A 108 -7.29 7.09 9.62
N ILE A 109 -8.48 6.56 9.92
CA ILE A 109 -9.51 7.27 10.72
C ILE A 109 -8.96 7.61 12.09
N GLN A 110 -8.35 6.67 12.79
CA GLN A 110 -7.77 6.88 14.12
C GLN A 110 -6.67 7.96 14.06
N ALA A 111 -5.72 7.84 13.14
CA ALA A 111 -4.65 8.82 12.97
C ALA A 111 -5.20 10.23 12.72
N ARG A 112 -6.21 10.36 11.86
CA ARG A 112 -6.85 11.65 11.57
C ARG A 112 -7.59 12.20 12.78
N ALA A 113 -8.27 11.34 13.56
CA ALA A 113 -8.93 11.72 14.81
C ALA A 113 -7.94 12.24 15.87
N GLU A 114 -6.71 11.78 15.84
CA GLU A 114 -5.58 12.25 16.67
C GLU A 114 -4.89 13.50 16.12
N GLY A 115 -5.37 14.05 14.98
CA GLY A 115 -4.85 15.26 14.36
C GLY A 115 -3.66 15.02 13.43
N VAL A 116 -3.33 13.77 13.09
CA VAL A 116 -2.27 13.47 12.11
C VAL A 116 -2.73 13.88 10.71
N PRO A 117 -1.93 14.66 9.95
CA PRO A 117 -2.36 15.26 8.68
C PRO A 117 -2.21 14.25 7.51
N VAL A 118 -2.97 13.16 7.56
CA VAL A 118 -3.00 12.11 6.53
C VAL A 118 -4.38 12.00 5.91
N VAL A 119 -4.44 11.64 4.64
CA VAL A 119 -5.67 11.44 3.88
C VAL A 119 -5.57 10.21 3.00
N SER A 120 -6.72 9.57 2.73
CA SER A 120 -6.83 8.54 1.70
C SER A 120 -7.02 9.17 0.32
N VAL A 121 -6.34 8.62 -0.67
CA VAL A 121 -6.48 8.97 -2.08
C VAL A 121 -7.06 7.83 -2.91
N GLY A 122 -7.32 6.67 -2.30
CA GLY A 122 -7.96 5.55 -2.99
C GLY A 122 -8.17 4.31 -2.13
N ALA A 123 -9.20 3.52 -2.44
CA ALA A 123 -9.46 2.21 -1.83
C ALA A 123 -8.91 1.10 -2.72
N LEU A 124 -7.96 0.31 -2.21
CA LEU A 124 -7.28 -0.75 -2.96
C LEU A 124 -8.00 -2.09 -2.79
N VAL A 125 -8.34 -2.46 -1.57
CA VAL A 125 -9.16 -3.63 -1.24
C VAL A 125 -10.41 -3.15 -0.54
N ARG A 126 -11.55 -3.47 -1.10
CA ARG A 126 -12.84 -2.82 -0.79
C ARG A 126 -13.63 -3.49 0.32
N HIS A 127 -13.20 -4.67 0.74
CA HIS A 127 -13.87 -5.48 1.76
C HIS A 127 -12.84 -6.08 2.71
N PRO A 128 -13.19 -6.36 3.97
CA PRO A 128 -12.27 -6.90 4.96
C PRO A 128 -11.68 -8.25 4.56
N LEU A 129 -10.37 -8.35 4.66
CA LEU A 129 -9.60 -9.59 4.57
C LEU A 129 -9.23 -10.10 5.96
N ASN A 130 -9.10 -9.17 6.92
CA ASN A 130 -8.72 -9.41 8.29
C ASN A 130 -9.76 -10.27 9.02
N VAL A 131 -9.29 -11.34 9.65
CA VAL A 131 -10.12 -12.24 10.44
C VAL A 131 -9.41 -12.65 11.74
N ILE A 132 -10.19 -13.15 12.68
CA ILE A 132 -9.66 -13.84 13.86
C ILE A 132 -9.58 -15.33 13.53
N MET A 133 -8.40 -15.92 13.69
CA MET A 133 -8.17 -17.35 13.43
C MET A 133 -7.80 -18.08 14.72
N THR A 134 -8.40 -19.25 14.93
CA THR A 134 -8.02 -20.20 15.98
C THR A 134 -7.77 -21.56 15.35
N ARG A 135 -6.89 -22.36 15.94
CA ARG A 135 -6.71 -23.74 15.48
C ARG A 135 -7.99 -24.53 15.77
N GLN A 136 -8.41 -25.40 14.87
CA GLN A 136 -9.59 -26.26 15.11
C GLN A 136 -9.39 -27.20 16.31
N ASP A 137 -8.13 -27.64 16.55
CA ASP A 137 -7.79 -28.49 17.71
C ASP A 137 -7.70 -27.74 19.06
N SER A 138 -7.92 -26.41 19.07
CA SER A 138 -7.89 -25.59 20.29
C SER A 138 -9.18 -25.67 21.12
N GLY A 139 -10.29 -26.13 20.52
CA GLY A 139 -11.62 -26.07 21.12
C GLY A 139 -12.25 -24.67 21.13
N ILE A 140 -11.60 -23.68 20.52
CA ILE A 140 -12.13 -22.31 20.37
C ILE A 140 -12.84 -22.22 19.01
N ASP A 141 -14.11 -22.60 18.98
CA ASP A 141 -14.94 -22.69 17.78
C ASP A 141 -16.03 -21.60 17.71
N THR A 142 -16.09 -20.72 18.72
CA THR A 142 -16.97 -19.55 18.76
C THR A 142 -16.25 -18.35 19.37
N PRO A 143 -16.65 -17.11 19.02
CA PRO A 143 -16.01 -15.90 19.56
C PRO A 143 -16.07 -15.80 21.09
N GLN A 144 -17.13 -16.30 21.74
CA GLN A 144 -17.24 -16.29 23.20
C GLN A 144 -16.13 -17.07 23.90
N LYS A 145 -15.61 -18.14 23.25
CA LYS A 145 -14.53 -18.97 23.79
C LYS A 145 -13.15 -18.30 23.71
N LEU A 146 -13.06 -17.13 23.11
CA LEU A 146 -11.86 -16.28 23.17
C LEU A 146 -11.69 -15.63 24.56
N ALA A 147 -12.74 -15.57 25.40
CA ALA A 147 -12.65 -15.04 26.76
C ALA A 147 -11.48 -15.65 27.52
N GLY A 148 -10.63 -14.79 28.11
CA GLY A 148 -9.44 -15.21 28.88
C GLY A 148 -8.28 -15.76 28.05
N LYS A 149 -8.31 -15.64 26.72
CA LYS A 149 -7.28 -16.15 25.81
C LYS A 149 -6.22 -15.10 25.48
N ASN A 150 -5.06 -15.58 25.05
CA ASN A 150 -3.98 -14.74 24.53
C ASN A 150 -4.09 -14.65 23.00
N ILE A 151 -4.23 -13.44 22.49
CA ILE A 151 -4.42 -13.13 21.08
C ILE A 151 -3.15 -12.51 20.49
N GLY A 152 -2.60 -13.11 19.46
CA GLY A 152 -1.52 -12.51 18.67
C GLY A 152 -2.04 -11.47 17.70
N TYR A 153 -1.35 -10.33 17.55
CA TYR A 153 -1.71 -9.28 16.61
C TYR A 153 -0.46 -8.67 15.94
N PRO A 154 -0.58 -8.16 14.69
CA PRO A 154 0.57 -7.68 13.92
C PRO A 154 0.85 -6.20 14.17
N SER A 155 1.21 -5.82 15.39
CA SER A 155 1.61 -4.45 15.78
C SER A 155 0.55 -3.35 15.57
N LEU A 156 -0.68 -3.70 15.18
CA LEU A 156 -1.79 -2.76 14.97
C LEU A 156 -2.70 -2.71 16.21
N PRO A 157 -2.62 -1.67 17.08
CA PRO A 157 -3.40 -1.63 18.33
C PRO A 157 -4.92 -1.70 18.15
N LEU A 158 -5.41 -1.30 16.97
CA LEU A 158 -6.83 -1.37 16.67
C LEU A 158 -7.36 -2.80 16.58
N ASP A 159 -6.51 -3.77 16.22
CA ASP A 159 -6.88 -5.18 16.17
C ASP A 159 -7.33 -5.71 17.54
N GLU A 160 -6.72 -5.22 18.63
CA GLU A 160 -7.19 -5.53 19.98
C GLU A 160 -8.64 -5.09 20.20
N SER A 161 -8.99 -3.89 19.74
CA SER A 161 -10.34 -3.34 19.84
C SER A 161 -11.35 -4.13 19.03
N ILE A 162 -10.96 -4.58 17.83
CA ILE A 162 -11.78 -5.44 16.96
C ILE A 162 -12.08 -6.77 17.67
N VAL A 163 -11.07 -7.43 18.24
CA VAL A 163 -11.28 -8.70 18.99
C VAL A 163 -12.22 -8.49 20.18
N ARG A 164 -11.99 -7.45 20.98
CA ARG A 164 -12.87 -7.12 22.12
C ARG A 164 -14.31 -6.91 21.68
N GLN A 165 -14.52 -6.19 20.58
CA GLN A 165 -15.85 -5.95 20.02
C GLN A 165 -16.52 -7.26 19.57
N VAL A 166 -15.80 -8.13 18.86
CA VAL A 166 -16.31 -9.43 18.42
C VAL A 166 -16.72 -10.31 19.61
N VAL A 167 -15.91 -10.35 20.67
CA VAL A 167 -16.22 -11.10 21.89
C VAL A 167 -17.46 -10.54 22.59
N LYS A 168 -17.54 -9.23 22.80
CA LYS A 168 -18.70 -8.55 23.44
C LYS A 168 -19.98 -8.72 22.65
N TYR A 169 -19.92 -8.57 21.33
CA TYR A 169 -21.09 -8.72 20.46
C TYR A 169 -21.74 -10.10 20.63
N ASN A 170 -20.94 -11.10 20.89
CA ASN A 170 -21.39 -12.47 21.13
C ASN A 170 -21.71 -12.79 22.60
N GLY A 171 -21.74 -11.79 23.48
CA GLY A 171 -22.04 -11.96 24.90
C GLY A 171 -20.90 -12.59 25.71
N GLY A 172 -19.67 -12.57 25.17
CA GLY A 172 -18.46 -13.01 25.88
C GLY A 172 -17.88 -11.92 26.78
N ASP A 173 -17.03 -12.34 27.73
CA ASP A 173 -16.27 -11.43 28.59
C ASP A 173 -14.92 -11.11 27.97
N ASP A 174 -14.68 -9.84 27.66
CA ASP A 174 -13.42 -9.36 27.07
C ASP A 174 -12.39 -8.91 28.13
N SER A 175 -12.74 -8.90 29.41
CA SER A 175 -11.87 -8.39 30.50
C SER A 175 -10.61 -9.23 30.70
N GLY A 176 -10.69 -10.55 30.46
CA GLY A 176 -9.58 -11.48 30.61
C GLY A 176 -8.72 -11.67 29.35
N LEU A 177 -9.01 -10.97 28.25
CA LEU A 177 -8.20 -11.05 27.03
C LEU A 177 -6.81 -10.47 27.27
N THR A 178 -5.79 -11.19 26.81
CA THR A 178 -4.42 -10.71 26.74
C THR A 178 -3.97 -10.64 25.29
N PHE A 179 -3.03 -9.74 24.97
CA PHE A 179 -2.58 -9.51 23.62
C PHE A 179 -1.05 -9.59 23.56
N THR A 180 -0.54 -10.24 22.53
CA THR A 180 0.88 -10.36 22.25
C THR A 180 1.16 -9.81 20.86
N ASP A 181 2.02 -8.81 20.79
CA ASP A 181 2.53 -8.32 19.50
C ASP A 181 3.44 -9.40 18.88
N ILE A 182 3.06 -9.88 17.70
CA ILE A 182 3.76 -10.94 16.97
C ILE A 182 4.35 -10.45 15.64
N GLY A 183 4.22 -9.15 15.33
CA GLY A 183 4.69 -8.60 14.07
C GLY A 183 4.22 -9.41 12.87
N PHE A 184 5.15 -9.80 11.99
CA PHE A 184 4.85 -10.62 10.80
C PHE A 184 4.71 -12.13 11.09
N ASP A 185 4.87 -12.58 12.34
CA ASP A 185 4.90 -14.01 12.73
C ASP A 185 3.51 -14.62 12.95
N ILE A 186 2.47 -14.20 12.21
CA ILE A 186 1.09 -14.69 12.38
C ILE A 186 1.01 -16.21 12.28
N VAL A 187 1.50 -16.78 11.16
CA VAL A 187 1.49 -18.23 10.91
C VAL A 187 2.39 -18.98 11.91
N PRO A 188 3.64 -18.58 12.15
CA PRO A 188 4.50 -19.24 13.13
C PRO A 188 3.96 -19.20 14.55
N ALA A 189 3.38 -18.07 15.00
CA ALA A 189 2.86 -17.92 16.36
C ALA A 189 1.69 -18.85 16.63
N LEU A 190 0.74 -18.94 15.69
CA LEU A 190 -0.43 -19.83 15.83
C LEU A 190 -0.03 -21.30 15.68
N THR A 191 0.87 -21.61 14.76
CA THR A 191 1.37 -22.98 14.54
C THR A 191 2.10 -23.53 15.76
N ALA A 192 2.98 -22.72 16.35
CA ALA A 192 3.75 -23.09 17.53
C ALA A 192 2.95 -23.01 18.84
N LYS A 193 1.66 -22.63 18.78
CA LYS A 193 0.79 -22.44 19.96
C LYS A 193 1.35 -21.42 20.97
N LYS A 194 2.07 -20.40 20.47
CA LYS A 194 2.56 -19.28 21.30
C LYS A 194 1.42 -18.38 21.74
N VAL A 195 0.34 -18.35 20.95
CA VAL A 195 -0.91 -17.64 21.20
C VAL A 195 -2.09 -18.59 20.97
N ASP A 196 -3.23 -18.31 21.57
CA ASP A 196 -4.45 -19.11 21.44
C ASP A 196 -5.21 -18.81 20.14
N ALA A 197 -5.14 -17.56 19.70
CA ALA A 197 -5.74 -17.06 18.48
C ALA A 197 -4.85 -15.99 17.87
N VAL A 198 -5.10 -15.63 16.61
CA VAL A 198 -4.50 -14.48 15.95
C VAL A 198 -5.59 -13.60 15.34
N VAL A 199 -5.35 -12.31 15.29
CA VAL A 199 -6.09 -11.33 14.48
C VAL A 199 -5.10 -10.67 13.52
N GLY A 200 -5.55 -10.06 12.44
CA GLY A 200 -4.66 -9.49 11.42
C GLY A 200 -4.21 -10.47 10.35
N GLY A 201 -4.54 -11.75 10.49
CA GLY A 201 -4.33 -12.72 9.43
C GLY A 201 -5.44 -12.63 8.39
N TYR A 202 -5.08 -12.76 7.12
CA TYR A 202 -5.98 -12.57 5.99
C TYR A 202 -6.51 -13.89 5.42
N ILE A 203 -7.77 -13.87 4.98
CA ILE A 203 -8.43 -15.02 4.34
C ILE A 203 -7.76 -15.45 3.03
N ASN A 204 -7.09 -14.54 2.36
CA ASN A 204 -6.41 -14.79 1.08
C ASN A 204 -4.94 -15.19 1.25
N HIS A 205 -4.37 -15.14 2.45
CA HIS A 205 -2.94 -15.42 2.64
C HIS A 205 -2.69 -16.33 3.83
N GLU A 206 -2.71 -15.86 5.07
CA GLU A 206 -2.37 -16.64 6.27
C GLU A 206 -3.28 -17.85 6.48
N GLN A 207 -4.59 -17.69 6.20
CA GLN A 207 -5.52 -18.84 6.24
C GLN A 207 -5.11 -19.92 5.26
N LEU A 208 -4.79 -19.56 4.02
CA LEU A 208 -4.40 -20.53 2.98
C LEU A 208 -3.08 -21.23 3.33
N ILE A 209 -2.11 -20.51 3.91
CA ILE A 209 -0.84 -21.08 4.35
C ILE A 209 -1.06 -22.09 5.48
N LEU A 210 -1.83 -21.72 6.51
CA LEU A 210 -2.15 -22.61 7.63
C LEU A 210 -2.83 -23.89 7.17
N GLU A 211 -3.85 -23.78 6.33
CA GLU A 211 -4.58 -24.92 5.79
C GLU A 211 -3.67 -25.83 4.94
N LYS A 212 -2.83 -25.24 4.08
CA LYS A 212 -1.85 -26.00 3.27
C LYS A 212 -0.86 -26.76 4.13
N HIS A 213 -0.44 -26.19 5.24
CA HIS A 213 0.48 -26.83 6.19
C HIS A 213 -0.22 -27.82 7.14
N GLY A 214 -1.48 -28.16 6.88
CA GLY A 214 -2.24 -29.14 7.67
C GLY A 214 -2.67 -28.63 9.03
N ILE A 215 -2.83 -27.32 9.18
CA ILE A 215 -3.30 -26.64 10.38
C ILE A 215 -4.68 -26.02 10.08
N PRO A 216 -5.77 -26.80 10.16
CA PRO A 216 -7.09 -26.27 9.93
C PRO A 216 -7.47 -25.24 11.00
N VAL A 217 -8.10 -24.15 10.59
CA VAL A 217 -8.49 -23.05 11.47
C VAL A 217 -10.00 -22.83 11.51
N ASN A 218 -10.51 -22.37 12.64
CA ASN A 218 -11.80 -21.69 12.72
C ASN A 218 -11.54 -20.22 12.39
N VAL A 219 -12.43 -19.61 11.62
CA VAL A 219 -12.30 -18.24 11.14
C VAL A 219 -13.50 -17.44 11.60
N PHE A 220 -13.27 -16.35 12.34
CA PHE A 220 -14.31 -15.41 12.75
C PHE A 220 -14.11 -14.11 12.00
N LYS A 221 -15.07 -13.76 11.15
CA LYS A 221 -15.04 -12.54 10.33
C LYS A 221 -15.64 -11.38 11.12
N PRO A 222 -14.89 -10.32 11.46
CA PRO A 222 -15.40 -9.24 12.32
C PRO A 222 -16.71 -8.61 11.84
N PHE A 223 -16.92 -8.52 10.50
CA PHE A 223 -18.15 -7.96 9.95
C PHE A 223 -19.43 -8.81 10.19
N GLU A 224 -19.28 -10.09 10.54
CA GLU A 224 -20.40 -10.93 10.97
C GLU A 224 -20.75 -10.68 12.45
N PHE A 225 -19.92 -9.92 13.18
CA PHE A 225 -19.98 -9.70 14.62
C PHE A 225 -19.97 -8.22 15.00
N GLY A 226 -20.70 -7.40 14.24
CA GLY A 226 -20.99 -6.01 14.61
C GLY A 226 -19.93 -4.98 14.19
N VAL A 227 -18.85 -5.39 13.51
CA VAL A 227 -17.95 -4.47 12.83
C VAL A 227 -18.52 -4.21 11.43
N PRO A 228 -18.65 -2.97 10.95
CA PRO A 228 -19.16 -2.73 9.61
C PRO A 228 -18.20 -3.27 8.53
N ASP A 229 -18.71 -3.45 7.32
CA ASP A 229 -17.88 -3.63 6.12
C ASP A 229 -17.05 -2.36 5.88
N TYR A 230 -15.74 -2.52 5.61
CA TYR A 230 -14.82 -1.42 5.44
C TYR A 230 -13.75 -1.73 4.36
N TYR A 231 -13.05 -0.71 3.90
CA TYR A 231 -11.91 -0.90 3.02
C TYR A 231 -10.73 -1.48 3.79
N GLU A 232 -10.33 -2.73 3.45
CA GLU A 232 -9.18 -3.34 4.10
C GLU A 232 -7.92 -2.54 3.84
N LEU A 233 -7.63 -2.27 2.55
CA LEU A 233 -6.44 -1.51 2.17
C LEU A 233 -6.82 -0.23 1.44
N VAL A 234 -6.19 0.85 1.87
CA VAL A 234 -6.32 2.18 1.27
C VAL A 234 -4.96 2.75 0.92
N LEU A 235 -4.91 3.59 -0.10
CA LEU A 235 -3.72 4.37 -0.44
C LEU A 235 -3.77 5.70 0.32
N ALA A 236 -2.84 5.89 1.22
CA ALA A 236 -2.71 7.07 2.07
C ALA A 236 -1.57 7.97 1.62
N THR A 237 -1.70 9.26 1.90
CA THR A 237 -0.65 10.28 1.75
C THR A 237 -0.81 11.36 2.83
N SER A 238 0.18 12.26 2.98
CA SER A 238 0.02 13.43 3.84
C SER A 238 -0.62 14.59 3.09
N ASP A 239 -1.31 15.49 3.83
CA ASP A 239 -1.84 16.75 3.27
C ASP A 239 -0.71 17.56 2.59
N GLU A 240 0.51 17.53 3.16
CA GLU A 240 1.68 18.23 2.60
C GLU A 240 2.14 17.62 1.27
N THR A 241 2.29 16.31 1.21
CA THR A 241 2.68 15.60 -0.02
C THR A 241 1.64 15.82 -1.12
N LEU A 242 0.35 15.72 -0.77
CA LEU A 242 -0.73 15.95 -1.72
C LEU A 242 -0.70 17.40 -2.25
N GLY A 243 -0.50 18.37 -1.38
CA GLY A 243 -0.37 19.77 -1.80
C GLY A 243 0.79 20.04 -2.77
N LYS A 244 1.90 19.30 -2.63
CA LYS A 244 3.10 19.47 -3.48
C LYS A 244 3.08 18.61 -4.74
N LYS A 245 2.53 17.38 -4.67
CA LYS A 245 2.67 16.33 -5.71
C LYS A 245 1.33 15.80 -6.22
N GLN A 246 0.22 16.54 -6.09
CA GLN A 246 -1.11 16.04 -6.47
C GLN A 246 -1.15 15.43 -7.87
N LYS A 247 -0.58 16.09 -8.90
CA LYS A 247 -0.55 15.56 -10.27
C LYS A 247 0.20 14.24 -10.38
N ALA A 248 1.28 14.08 -9.61
CA ALA A 248 2.01 12.82 -9.58
C ALA A 248 1.20 11.71 -8.91
N VAL A 249 0.47 12.02 -7.82
CA VAL A 249 -0.46 11.09 -7.17
C VAL A 249 -1.59 10.68 -8.11
N GLU A 250 -2.19 11.62 -8.86
CA GLU A 250 -3.19 11.32 -9.88
C GLU A 250 -2.64 10.42 -10.99
N GLY A 251 -1.39 10.68 -11.45
CA GLY A 251 -0.68 9.82 -12.40
C GLY A 251 -0.43 8.42 -11.84
N PHE A 252 -0.02 8.34 -10.58
CA PHE A 252 0.16 7.06 -9.89
C PHE A 252 -1.14 6.24 -9.84
N LEU A 253 -2.26 6.87 -9.49
CA LEU A 253 -3.59 6.22 -9.46
C LEU A 253 -3.98 5.67 -10.84
N ARG A 254 -3.75 6.42 -11.93
CA ARG A 254 -4.00 5.93 -13.29
C ARG A 254 -3.09 4.75 -13.65
N ALA A 255 -1.81 4.82 -13.28
CA ALA A 255 -0.85 3.75 -13.56
C ALA A 255 -1.21 2.45 -12.83
N ILE A 256 -1.57 2.53 -11.54
CA ILE A 256 -1.98 1.34 -10.78
C ILE A 256 -3.34 0.79 -11.25
N GLY A 257 -4.23 1.64 -11.76
CA GLY A 257 -5.47 1.20 -12.40
C GLY A 257 -5.18 0.29 -13.61
N LYS A 258 -4.29 0.73 -14.52
CA LYS A 258 -3.81 -0.11 -15.64
C LYS A 258 -3.12 -1.39 -15.14
N GLY A 259 -2.34 -1.29 -14.04
CA GLY A 259 -1.69 -2.42 -13.39
C GLY A 259 -2.71 -3.46 -12.91
N GLN A 260 -3.79 -3.02 -12.27
CA GLN A 260 -4.87 -3.92 -11.82
C GLN A 260 -5.62 -4.56 -12.99
N ASP A 261 -5.87 -3.81 -14.05
CA ASP A 261 -6.46 -4.37 -15.28
C ASP A 261 -5.54 -5.43 -15.92
N TYR A 262 -4.21 -5.19 -15.90
CA TYR A 262 -3.26 -6.20 -16.35
C TYR A 262 -3.34 -7.48 -15.49
N VAL A 263 -3.39 -7.36 -14.15
CA VAL A 263 -3.52 -8.50 -13.23
C VAL A 263 -4.80 -9.28 -13.51
N LYS A 264 -5.94 -8.60 -13.65
CA LYS A 264 -7.25 -9.22 -13.97
C LYS A 264 -7.20 -10.05 -15.26
N ASN A 265 -6.51 -9.56 -16.28
CA ASN A 265 -6.47 -10.17 -17.61
C ASN A 265 -5.28 -11.14 -17.82
N ASN A 266 -4.26 -11.11 -16.96
CA ASN A 266 -3.01 -11.85 -17.13
C ASN A 266 -2.50 -12.43 -15.80
N LYS A 267 -3.37 -13.05 -15.00
CA LYS A 267 -3.07 -13.51 -13.62
C LYS A 267 -1.74 -14.25 -13.49
N GLU A 268 -1.51 -15.24 -14.37
CA GLU A 268 -0.29 -16.06 -14.32
C GLU A 268 0.99 -15.22 -14.53
N LYS A 269 0.97 -14.32 -15.53
CA LYS A 269 2.12 -13.44 -15.78
C LYS A 269 2.31 -12.42 -14.65
N ALA A 270 1.23 -11.85 -14.12
CA ALA A 270 1.31 -10.93 -12.98
C ALA A 270 1.90 -11.61 -11.75
N LEU A 271 1.54 -12.88 -11.53
CA LEU A 271 2.11 -13.69 -10.46
C LEU A 271 3.61 -13.96 -10.68
N ASP A 272 4.03 -14.26 -11.91
CA ASP A 272 5.47 -14.45 -12.20
C ASP A 272 6.27 -13.15 -11.95
N LEU A 273 5.70 -11.97 -12.25
CA LEU A 273 6.32 -10.68 -11.92
C LEU A 273 6.46 -10.49 -10.40
N LEU A 274 5.41 -10.79 -9.64
CA LEU A 274 5.45 -10.73 -8.17
C LEU A 274 6.52 -11.66 -7.60
N LEU A 275 6.55 -12.93 -8.02
CA LEU A 275 7.51 -13.94 -7.53
C LEU A 275 8.95 -13.54 -7.82
N ALA A 276 9.21 -12.83 -8.91
CA ALA A 276 10.54 -12.28 -9.22
C ALA A 276 10.97 -11.14 -8.27
N LYS A 277 10.02 -10.53 -7.55
CA LYS A 277 10.21 -9.40 -6.62
C LYS A 277 9.98 -9.76 -5.15
N GLN A 278 9.73 -11.04 -4.84
CA GLN A 278 9.51 -11.49 -3.45
C GLN A 278 10.68 -11.15 -2.53
N ALA A 279 10.41 -10.88 -1.27
CA ALA A 279 11.44 -10.65 -0.28
C ALA A 279 12.15 -11.97 0.08
N ALA A 280 13.49 -11.95 0.18
CA ALA A 280 14.28 -13.16 0.43
C ALA A 280 13.93 -13.84 1.76
N ASP A 281 13.60 -13.04 2.78
CA ASP A 281 13.24 -13.55 4.11
C ASP A 281 11.77 -14.02 4.21
N PHE A 282 10.95 -13.72 3.19
CA PHE A 282 9.53 -14.07 3.11
C PHE A 282 9.23 -14.67 1.73
N PRO A 283 9.73 -15.91 1.47
CA PRO A 283 9.51 -16.57 0.19
C PRO A 283 8.03 -16.91 0.00
N LEU A 284 7.52 -16.64 -1.19
CA LEU A 284 6.13 -16.87 -1.56
C LEU A 284 5.93 -18.28 -2.15
N GLU A 285 4.78 -18.85 -1.88
CA GLU A 285 4.36 -20.13 -2.45
C GLU A 285 3.41 -19.88 -3.63
N LYS A 286 3.83 -20.20 -4.86
CA LYS A 286 3.08 -19.89 -6.10
C LYS A 286 1.62 -20.33 -6.07
N ASP A 287 1.31 -21.50 -5.52
CA ASP A 287 -0.07 -22.01 -5.45
C ASP A 287 -0.93 -21.25 -4.41
N ILE A 288 -0.32 -20.76 -3.32
CA ILE A 288 -0.97 -19.86 -2.36
C ILE A 288 -1.29 -18.52 -3.03
N GLU A 289 -0.30 -17.90 -3.66
CA GLU A 289 -0.47 -16.60 -4.32
C GLU A 289 -1.47 -16.68 -5.48
N THR A 290 -1.55 -17.82 -6.18
CA THR A 290 -2.57 -18.04 -7.21
C THR A 290 -3.99 -18.02 -6.63
N LYS A 291 -4.21 -18.77 -5.54
CA LYS A 291 -5.50 -18.77 -4.83
C LYS A 291 -5.80 -17.41 -4.21
N SER A 292 -4.77 -16.73 -3.70
CA SER A 292 -4.87 -15.39 -3.16
C SER A 292 -5.40 -14.40 -4.21
N LEU A 293 -4.87 -14.40 -5.42
CA LEU A 293 -5.36 -13.57 -6.51
C LEU A 293 -6.82 -13.87 -6.88
N ASP A 294 -7.25 -15.15 -6.82
CA ASP A 294 -8.64 -15.53 -7.09
C ASP A 294 -9.61 -14.96 -6.05
N ILE A 295 -9.17 -14.82 -4.80
CA ILE A 295 -9.93 -14.17 -3.71
C ILE A 295 -9.87 -12.64 -3.86
N LEU A 296 -8.70 -12.08 -4.13
CA LEU A 296 -8.47 -10.64 -4.13
C LEU A 296 -9.14 -9.91 -5.30
N ILE A 297 -9.06 -10.46 -6.52
CA ILE A 297 -9.59 -9.78 -7.71
C ILE A 297 -11.02 -9.29 -7.53
N PRO A 298 -11.99 -10.11 -7.07
CA PRO A 298 -13.34 -9.63 -6.82
C PRO A 298 -13.45 -8.64 -5.66
N LEU A 299 -12.60 -8.76 -4.62
CA LEU A 299 -12.62 -7.85 -3.46
C LEU A 299 -11.94 -6.51 -3.74
N MET A 300 -11.18 -6.40 -4.82
CA MET A 300 -10.54 -5.18 -5.31
C MET A 300 -11.38 -4.51 -6.42
N ASP A 301 -12.42 -5.18 -6.93
CA ASP A 301 -13.22 -4.68 -8.04
C ASP A 301 -14.16 -3.54 -7.59
N ALA A 302 -14.11 -2.41 -8.29
CA ALA A 302 -14.98 -1.26 -8.08
C ALA A 302 -16.19 -1.22 -9.03
N GLY A 303 -16.47 -2.34 -9.71
CA GLY A 303 -17.54 -2.45 -10.72
C GLY A 303 -17.25 -1.55 -11.93
N GLU A 304 -18.19 -0.67 -12.27
CA GLU A 304 -18.04 0.28 -13.37
C GLU A 304 -17.11 1.49 -13.03
N LYS A 305 -16.70 1.61 -11.79
CA LYS A 305 -15.79 2.68 -11.36
C LYS A 305 -14.34 2.29 -11.57
N PRO A 306 -13.43 3.26 -11.75
CA PRO A 306 -12.01 2.99 -11.84
C PRO A 306 -11.47 2.29 -10.58
N PHE A 307 -10.39 1.52 -10.73
CA PHE A 307 -9.66 0.97 -9.59
C PHE A 307 -9.24 2.08 -8.62
N ALA A 308 -9.23 1.81 -7.35
CA ALA A 308 -8.98 2.75 -6.25
C ALA A 308 -10.13 3.77 -5.99
N TYR A 309 -11.27 3.69 -6.68
CA TYR A 309 -12.44 4.50 -6.34
C TYR A 309 -12.90 4.27 -4.89
N GLN A 310 -13.29 5.33 -4.19
CA GLN A 310 -13.78 5.29 -2.81
C GLN A 310 -15.00 6.18 -2.64
N THR A 311 -15.81 5.96 -1.60
CA THR A 311 -17.03 6.72 -1.33
C THR A 311 -17.00 7.36 0.05
N ALA A 312 -17.54 8.56 0.17
CA ALA A 312 -17.72 9.22 1.46
C ALA A 312 -18.64 8.41 2.40
N GLU A 313 -19.62 7.70 1.85
CA GLU A 313 -20.54 6.86 2.62
C GLU A 313 -19.81 5.74 3.37
N SER A 314 -18.90 4.99 2.70
CA SER A 314 -18.12 3.94 3.36
C SER A 314 -17.22 4.50 4.47
N TRP A 315 -16.59 5.67 4.23
CA TRP A 315 -15.79 6.34 5.26
C TRP A 315 -16.66 6.76 6.45
N GLN A 316 -17.81 7.41 6.20
CA GLN A 316 -18.67 7.90 7.28
C GLN A 316 -19.27 6.76 8.10
N THR A 317 -19.67 5.66 7.45
CA THR A 317 -20.20 4.47 8.14
C THR A 317 -19.20 3.93 9.17
N LEU A 318 -17.92 3.81 8.80
CA LEU A 318 -16.89 3.34 9.72
C LEU A 318 -16.54 4.37 10.79
N ILE A 319 -16.48 5.67 10.46
CA ILE A 319 -16.29 6.75 11.43
C ILE A 319 -17.37 6.72 12.51
N ASP A 320 -18.64 6.63 12.10
CA ASP A 320 -19.78 6.62 13.02
C ASP A 320 -19.75 5.40 13.94
N TRP A 321 -19.38 4.23 13.40
CA TRP A 321 -19.20 3.02 14.19
C TRP A 321 -18.04 3.17 15.19
N MET A 322 -16.86 3.63 14.75
CA MET A 322 -15.71 3.83 15.64
C MET A 322 -16.03 4.83 16.76
N LYS A 323 -16.80 5.87 16.45
CA LYS A 323 -17.26 6.84 17.44
C LYS A 323 -18.24 6.23 18.43
N LYS A 324 -19.22 5.44 17.95
CA LYS A 324 -20.19 4.71 18.78
C LYS A 324 -19.49 3.73 19.74
N GLU A 325 -18.50 3.00 19.25
CA GLU A 325 -17.71 2.03 20.04
C GLU A 325 -16.61 2.72 20.88
N LYS A 326 -16.52 4.07 20.86
CA LYS A 326 -15.55 4.88 21.61
C LYS A 326 -14.10 4.61 21.24
N LEU A 327 -13.85 4.15 20.02
CA LEU A 327 -12.50 3.95 19.48
C LEU A 327 -11.86 5.28 19.04
N ILE A 328 -12.70 6.28 18.75
CA ILE A 328 -12.31 7.67 18.55
C ILE A 328 -13.25 8.60 19.33
N THR A 329 -12.75 9.78 19.69
CA THR A 329 -13.54 10.82 20.39
C THR A 329 -13.78 12.05 19.51
N ALA A 330 -12.93 12.28 18.52
CA ALA A 330 -13.02 13.41 17.62
C ALA A 330 -14.26 13.34 16.72
N ASP A 331 -14.81 14.51 16.40
CA ASP A 331 -15.92 14.65 15.45
C ASP A 331 -15.34 14.97 14.07
N ILE A 332 -14.99 13.93 13.33
CA ILE A 332 -14.42 14.01 11.99
C ILE A 332 -15.42 13.53 10.94
N LYS A 333 -15.30 14.05 9.73
CA LYS A 333 -16.15 13.69 8.60
C LYS A 333 -15.35 13.03 7.48
N ALA A 334 -16.02 12.26 6.66
CA ALA A 334 -15.42 11.57 5.53
C ALA A 334 -14.61 12.52 4.61
N GLU A 335 -15.13 13.72 4.34
CA GLU A 335 -14.49 14.71 3.47
C GLU A 335 -13.17 15.27 4.04
N GLU A 336 -12.96 15.14 5.34
CA GLU A 336 -11.69 15.52 5.98
C GLU A 336 -10.60 14.45 5.81
N ILE A 337 -11.01 13.20 5.55
CA ILE A 337 -10.12 12.03 5.50
C ILE A 337 -9.82 11.60 4.07
N MET A 338 -10.78 11.70 3.16
CA MET A 338 -10.62 11.23 1.80
C MET A 338 -10.47 12.35 0.78
N ARG A 339 -9.81 12.04 -0.33
CA ARG A 339 -9.76 12.88 -1.53
C ARG A 339 -10.13 12.05 -2.74
N ASP A 340 -11.14 12.50 -3.50
CA ASP A 340 -11.51 11.86 -4.75
C ASP A 340 -10.60 12.37 -5.88
N LEU A 341 -9.57 11.60 -6.19
CA LEU A 341 -8.59 11.88 -7.25
C LEU A 341 -8.70 10.90 -8.41
N VAL A 342 -9.56 9.89 -8.30
CA VAL A 342 -9.73 8.84 -9.31
C VAL A 342 -10.77 9.31 -10.31
N LYS A 343 -10.36 9.51 -11.58
CA LYS A 343 -11.21 10.03 -12.68
C LYS A 343 -11.33 9.01 -13.79
#